data_aa7ed2fd3ba0ce06a320968e30a86807
#
_entry.id   aa7ed2fd3ba0ce06a320968e30a86807
#
_cell.length_a   1.000
_cell.length_b   1.000
_cell.length_c   1.000
_cell.angle_alpha   90.00
_cell.angle_beta   90.00
_cell.angle_gamma   90.00
#
_symmetry.space_group_name_H-M   'P 1'
#
loop_
_entity.id
_entity.type
_entity.pdbx_description
1 polymer ?
#
loop_
_entity_poly.entity_id
_entity_poly.type
_entity_poly.pdbx_seq_one_letter_code
_entity_poly.pdbx_strand_id
1 'polypeptide(L)'
;MKYLFTTLITWFLFTSLGAQNIYYPPQAGNTWQTISHGELGWCPDSVAALIDYAGDNNTKALIVLKDGKMALEHYYGTFTSDSVWYWASAGKSLTAFLVGLAQEQGFLSIEDTSSEYLGQGWTSCTPEQEEKITIRNQLSMNSGLDDQQGNLDCTLSSCLQYLSEPGTRWSYHNAPYTLLDQVMIEATGVPLNNFVFSNLSQTAGISGVYLQIEYNNVFFSKARSMARFGLLCQNKGVWNQDTIMHDQQFFDAMVNPSQDLNKSYGYLWWLNGQESFMLPGFQTVFPGMLMPDAPADVFSGIGKNVQCVMVSPSTGYVVVRMGNPPEGVTSLVPTILPNMLWKKILSLDCLPTALKQNENPLIQIFPNPGTGRYQIQSSKAIRSLQIADVSGKIITEIDHPLAEFELKASPGIYFARLFTNEGYQTTIRLMQQ
;
A
#
# COMPACT_ATOMS: atom_id res chain seq x y z
N MET A 1 -45.28 1.46 51.33
CA MET A 1 -44.26 1.99 50.40
C MET A 1 -43.85 0.86 49.46
N LYS A 2 -44.33 0.91 48.23
CA LYS A 2 -44.00 -0.08 47.20
C LYS A 2 -42.93 0.56 46.28
N TYR A 3 -41.73 0.02 46.22
CA TYR A 3 -40.66 0.48 45.30
C TYR A 3 -40.87 -0.24 43.94
N LEU A 4 -41.13 0.55 42.91
CA LEU A 4 -41.09 0.10 41.51
C LEU A 4 -39.63 0.14 41.04
N PHE A 5 -39.06 -1.01 40.73
CA PHE A 5 -37.78 -1.09 39.99
C PHE A 5 -38.07 -1.05 38.49
N THR A 6 -37.67 0.04 37.86
CA THR A 6 -37.71 0.17 36.38
C THR A 6 -36.41 -0.34 35.82
N THR A 7 -36.43 -1.50 35.21
CA THR A 7 -35.25 -2.07 34.49
C THR A 7 -35.16 -1.42 33.13
N LEU A 8 -34.11 -0.61 32.92
CA LEU A 8 -33.76 -0.06 31.62
C LEU A 8 -33.05 -1.18 30.80
N ILE A 9 -33.72 -1.72 29.77
CA ILE A 9 -33.08 -2.61 28.80
C ILE A 9 -32.43 -1.78 27.72
N THR A 10 -31.12 -1.67 27.78
CA THR A 10 -30.30 -1.03 26.74
C THR A 10 -30.14 -2.03 25.58
N TRP A 11 -30.80 -1.78 24.47
CA TRP A 11 -30.57 -2.50 23.21
C TRP A 11 -29.22 -2.06 22.59
N PHE A 12 -28.23 -2.92 22.65
CA PHE A 12 -27.05 -2.80 21.82
C PHE A 12 -27.40 -3.20 20.39
N LEU A 13 -27.51 -2.24 19.50
CA LEU A 13 -27.52 -2.48 18.06
C LEU A 13 -26.12 -2.95 17.66
N PHE A 14 -25.90 -4.26 17.55
CA PHE A 14 -24.79 -4.82 16.81
C PHE A 14 -25.01 -4.50 15.34
N THR A 15 -24.37 -3.44 14.83
CA THR A 15 -24.14 -3.31 13.40
C THR A 15 -23.20 -4.45 13.02
N SER A 16 -23.75 -5.50 12.40
CA SER A 16 -22.91 -6.48 11.71
C SER A 16 -22.16 -5.73 10.61
N LEU A 17 -20.87 -5.45 10.84
CA LEU A 17 -19.94 -5.20 9.74
C LEU A 17 -20.08 -6.43 8.84
N GLY A 18 -20.66 -6.26 7.66
CA GLY A 18 -20.80 -7.33 6.69
C GLY A 18 -19.40 -7.88 6.42
N ALA A 19 -19.16 -9.15 6.76
CA ALA A 19 -17.95 -9.83 6.41
C ALA A 19 -17.79 -9.68 4.89
N GLN A 20 -16.71 -9.03 4.45
CA GLN A 20 -16.39 -8.86 3.06
C GLN A 20 -16.25 -10.25 2.45
N ASN A 21 -17.11 -10.62 1.49
CA ASN A 21 -17.09 -11.94 0.87
C ASN A 21 -15.86 -12.03 -0.06
N ILE A 22 -14.73 -12.44 0.51
CA ILE A 22 -13.49 -12.63 -0.24
C ILE A 22 -13.62 -13.89 -1.10
N TYR A 23 -13.34 -13.76 -2.39
CA TYR A 23 -13.23 -14.89 -3.30
C TYR A 23 -11.84 -15.50 -3.26
N TYR A 24 -11.78 -16.82 -3.22
CA TYR A 24 -10.55 -17.59 -3.31
C TYR A 24 -10.55 -18.44 -4.59
N PRO A 25 -9.53 -18.30 -5.45
CA PRO A 25 -9.42 -19.16 -6.64
C PRO A 25 -9.14 -20.60 -6.24
N PRO A 26 -9.63 -21.59 -7.02
CA PRO A 26 -9.33 -23.00 -6.79
C PRO A 26 -7.83 -23.24 -6.61
N GLN A 27 -7.46 -24.18 -5.74
CA GLN A 27 -6.07 -24.53 -5.46
C GLN A 27 -5.32 -24.95 -6.73
N ALA A 28 -5.96 -25.73 -7.60
CA ALA A 28 -5.41 -26.20 -8.86
C ALA A 28 -6.15 -25.61 -10.08
N GLY A 29 -5.46 -25.60 -11.22
CA GLY A 29 -6.00 -25.08 -12.47
C GLY A 29 -5.82 -23.57 -12.65
N ASN A 30 -6.31 -23.07 -13.79
CA ASN A 30 -6.12 -21.68 -14.20
C ASN A 30 -7.39 -20.82 -14.01
N THR A 31 -8.47 -21.40 -13.46
CA THR A 31 -9.73 -20.70 -13.26
C THR A 31 -9.58 -19.65 -12.15
N TRP A 32 -9.95 -18.43 -12.46
CA TRP A 32 -9.99 -17.33 -11.49
C TRP A 32 -11.20 -16.46 -11.81
N GLN A 33 -12.09 -16.21 -10.85
CA GLN A 33 -13.21 -15.32 -11.10
C GLN A 33 -12.72 -13.91 -11.34
N THR A 34 -13.32 -13.27 -12.32
CA THR A 34 -13.07 -11.85 -12.64
C THR A 34 -14.18 -10.98 -12.08
N ILE A 35 -13.87 -9.71 -11.91
CA ILE A 35 -14.82 -8.65 -11.71
C ILE A 35 -14.65 -7.65 -12.83
N SER A 36 -15.73 -7.26 -13.50
CA SER A 36 -15.64 -6.35 -14.63
C SER A 36 -15.31 -4.92 -14.18
N HIS A 37 -14.63 -4.17 -15.06
CA HIS A 37 -14.32 -2.76 -14.81
C HIS A 37 -15.62 -1.94 -14.59
N GLY A 38 -16.71 -2.30 -15.29
CA GLY A 38 -18.01 -1.65 -15.10
C GLY A 38 -18.62 -1.87 -13.72
N GLU A 39 -18.50 -3.10 -13.15
CA GLU A 39 -18.93 -3.39 -11.76
C GLU A 39 -18.12 -2.60 -10.73
N LEU A 40 -16.85 -2.31 -11.04
CA LEU A 40 -15.96 -1.50 -10.19
C LEU A 40 -16.14 0.01 -10.41
N GLY A 41 -16.89 0.43 -11.41
CA GLY A 41 -17.00 1.84 -11.79
C GLY A 41 -15.74 2.40 -12.49
N TRP A 42 -14.85 1.53 -12.95
CA TRP A 42 -13.59 1.94 -13.59
C TRP A 42 -13.80 2.41 -15.03
N CYS A 43 -13.17 3.54 -15.36
CA CYS A 43 -13.16 4.08 -16.72
C CYS A 43 -12.25 3.30 -17.64
N PRO A 44 -12.72 2.86 -18.82
CA PRO A 44 -11.89 2.17 -19.80
C PRO A 44 -10.61 2.93 -20.16
N ASP A 45 -10.70 4.24 -20.37
CA ASP A 45 -9.53 5.08 -20.69
C ASP A 45 -8.52 5.15 -19.54
N SER A 46 -9.00 5.21 -18.28
CA SER A 46 -8.12 5.20 -17.11
C SER A 46 -7.42 3.84 -16.95
N VAL A 47 -8.14 2.74 -17.22
CA VAL A 47 -7.56 1.39 -17.22
C VAL A 47 -6.51 1.25 -18.32
N ALA A 48 -6.80 1.72 -19.54
CA ALA A 48 -5.82 1.72 -20.63
C ALA A 48 -4.56 2.52 -20.24
N ALA A 49 -4.74 3.72 -19.69
CA ALA A 49 -3.63 4.55 -19.22
C ALA A 49 -2.82 3.92 -18.07
N LEU A 50 -3.42 3.11 -17.20
CA LEU A 50 -2.69 2.32 -16.20
C LEU A 50 -1.85 1.23 -16.87
N ILE A 51 -2.43 0.50 -17.82
CA ILE A 51 -1.75 -0.57 -18.57
C ILE A 51 -0.57 0.02 -19.35
N ASP A 52 -0.78 1.10 -20.10
CA ASP A 52 0.28 1.77 -20.86
C ASP A 52 1.41 2.25 -19.95
N TYR A 53 1.05 2.92 -18.84
CA TYR A 53 2.04 3.38 -17.85
C TYR A 53 2.86 2.23 -17.27
N ALA A 54 2.24 1.09 -16.95
CA ALA A 54 2.97 -0.05 -16.46
C ALA A 54 3.89 -0.65 -17.54
N GLY A 55 3.45 -0.68 -18.80
CA GLY A 55 4.25 -1.10 -19.95
C GLY A 55 5.48 -0.23 -20.17
N ASP A 56 5.31 1.08 -20.15
CA ASP A 56 6.38 2.08 -20.29
C ASP A 56 7.43 1.96 -19.17
N ASN A 57 7.04 1.37 -18.04
CA ASN A 57 7.93 1.09 -16.92
C ASN A 57 8.44 -0.38 -16.90
N ASN A 58 8.59 -1.00 -18.07
CA ASN A 58 9.17 -2.32 -18.25
C ASN A 58 8.49 -3.44 -17.45
N THR A 59 7.20 -3.33 -17.21
CA THR A 59 6.41 -4.38 -16.55
C THR A 59 6.28 -5.61 -17.45
N LYS A 60 6.34 -6.79 -16.88
CA LYS A 60 6.09 -8.09 -17.52
C LYS A 60 4.72 -8.65 -17.15
N ALA A 61 4.30 -8.44 -15.92
CA ALA A 61 2.97 -8.80 -15.44
C ALA A 61 2.47 -7.75 -14.45
N LEU A 62 1.21 -7.34 -14.61
CA LEU A 62 0.46 -6.52 -13.68
C LEU A 62 -0.84 -7.24 -13.32
N ILE A 63 -1.04 -7.50 -12.05
CA ILE A 63 -2.27 -8.11 -11.52
C ILE A 63 -2.85 -7.18 -10.46
N VAL A 64 -4.15 -6.92 -10.53
CA VAL A 64 -4.92 -6.24 -9.50
C VAL A 64 -6.08 -7.14 -9.11
N LEU A 65 -6.10 -7.56 -7.85
CA LEU A 65 -7.25 -8.24 -7.27
C LEU A 65 -8.12 -7.23 -6.53
N LYS A 66 -9.43 -7.44 -6.56
CA LYS A 66 -10.42 -6.77 -5.71
C LYS A 66 -11.22 -7.83 -4.96
N ASP A 67 -11.07 -7.88 -3.64
CA ASP A 67 -11.71 -8.88 -2.77
C ASP A 67 -11.50 -10.32 -3.28
N GLY A 68 -10.28 -10.62 -3.72
CA GLY A 68 -9.84 -11.89 -4.27
C GLY A 68 -10.19 -12.14 -5.74
N LYS A 69 -11.13 -11.40 -6.34
CA LYS A 69 -11.45 -11.51 -7.77
C LYS A 69 -10.45 -10.76 -8.63
N MET A 70 -10.19 -11.25 -9.83
CA MET A 70 -9.30 -10.64 -10.79
C MET A 70 -9.96 -9.40 -11.42
N ALA A 71 -9.53 -8.21 -10.99
CA ALA A 71 -9.97 -6.94 -11.55
C ALA A 71 -9.15 -6.56 -12.80
N LEU A 72 -7.85 -6.81 -12.76
CA LEU A 72 -6.94 -6.62 -13.90
C LEU A 72 -5.89 -7.72 -13.90
N GLU A 73 -5.64 -8.29 -15.07
CA GLU A 73 -4.54 -9.20 -15.34
C GLU A 73 -3.98 -8.88 -16.72
N HIS A 74 -2.76 -8.36 -16.77
CA HIS A 74 -2.12 -7.99 -18.01
C HIS A 74 -0.67 -8.46 -18.06
N TYR A 75 -0.27 -9.01 -19.21
CA TYR A 75 1.07 -9.50 -19.48
C TYR A 75 1.65 -8.77 -20.69
N TYR A 76 2.94 -8.45 -20.65
CA TYR A 76 3.60 -7.62 -21.66
C TYR A 76 4.61 -8.43 -22.48
N GLY A 77 4.69 -8.12 -23.76
CA GLY A 77 5.62 -8.75 -24.69
C GLY A 77 5.35 -10.26 -24.81
N THR A 78 6.37 -11.07 -24.56
CA THR A 78 6.28 -12.53 -24.60
C THR A 78 5.95 -13.17 -23.25
N PHE A 79 5.75 -12.35 -22.19
CA PHE A 79 5.40 -12.87 -20.88
C PHE A 79 3.93 -13.32 -20.85
N THR A 80 3.63 -14.42 -20.15
CA THR A 80 2.30 -15.03 -20.08
C THR A 80 1.96 -15.42 -18.65
N SER A 81 0.74 -15.88 -18.41
CA SER A 81 0.31 -16.44 -17.12
C SER A 81 1.14 -17.63 -16.64
N ASP A 82 1.84 -18.31 -17.56
CA ASP A 82 2.69 -19.46 -17.26
C ASP A 82 4.16 -19.11 -17.09
N SER A 83 4.54 -17.88 -17.40
CA SER A 83 5.91 -17.41 -17.25
C SER A 83 6.29 -17.33 -15.77
N VAL A 84 7.47 -17.84 -15.45
CA VAL A 84 8.06 -17.81 -14.11
C VAL A 84 9.05 -16.64 -14.03
N TRP A 85 9.02 -15.91 -12.91
CA TRP A 85 9.90 -14.78 -12.67
C TRP A 85 10.37 -14.73 -11.21
N TYR A 86 11.48 -14.10 -10.97
CA TYR A 86 12.04 -13.94 -9.63
C TYR A 86 11.31 -12.85 -8.84
N TRP A 87 11.26 -13.04 -7.51
CA TRP A 87 10.65 -12.06 -6.60
C TRP A 87 11.65 -11.03 -6.07
N ALA A 88 12.95 -11.28 -6.23
CA ALA A 88 13.98 -10.51 -5.55
C ALA A 88 13.66 -10.38 -4.05
N SER A 89 13.88 -9.19 -3.47
CA SER A 89 13.60 -8.96 -2.05
C SER A 89 12.10 -8.96 -1.67
N ALA A 90 11.17 -8.98 -2.63
CA ALA A 90 9.77 -9.22 -2.28
C ALA A 90 9.55 -10.62 -1.68
N GLY A 91 10.45 -11.56 -1.98
CA GLY A 91 10.47 -12.89 -1.35
C GLY A 91 10.76 -12.89 0.15
N LYS A 92 11.38 -11.82 0.70
CA LYS A 92 11.59 -11.67 2.13
C LYS A 92 10.29 -11.74 2.93
N SER A 93 9.24 -11.14 2.39
CA SER A 93 7.91 -11.17 3.02
C SER A 93 7.32 -12.59 3.07
N LEU A 94 7.64 -13.42 2.07
CA LEU A 94 7.30 -14.86 2.11
C LEU A 94 8.11 -15.59 3.20
N THR A 95 9.43 -15.32 3.29
CA THR A 95 10.28 -15.91 4.35
C THR A 95 9.74 -15.55 5.74
N ALA A 96 9.33 -14.30 5.99
CA ALA A 96 8.72 -13.91 7.27
C ALA A 96 7.45 -14.73 7.59
N PHE A 97 6.59 -14.92 6.60
CA PHE A 97 5.39 -15.75 6.76
C PHE A 97 5.73 -17.21 7.08
N LEU A 98 6.75 -17.78 6.43
CA LEU A 98 7.22 -19.13 6.69
C LEU A 98 7.83 -19.29 8.09
N VAL A 99 8.59 -18.29 8.57
CA VAL A 99 9.12 -18.25 9.95
C VAL A 99 7.96 -18.24 10.95
N GLY A 100 6.92 -17.46 10.71
CA GLY A 100 5.71 -17.45 11.54
C GLY A 100 5.03 -18.82 11.60
N LEU A 101 4.93 -19.52 10.47
CA LEU A 101 4.39 -20.89 10.46
C LEU A 101 5.27 -21.88 11.22
N ALA A 102 6.60 -21.75 11.12
CA ALA A 102 7.52 -22.60 11.87
C ALA A 102 7.41 -22.35 13.38
N GLN A 103 7.25 -21.09 13.80
CA GLN A 103 6.99 -20.74 15.19
C GLN A 103 5.65 -21.32 15.66
N GLU A 104 4.57 -21.14 14.93
CA GLU A 104 3.25 -21.68 15.27
C GLU A 104 3.29 -23.21 15.43
N GLN A 105 4.05 -23.90 14.58
CA GLN A 105 4.23 -25.34 14.61
C GLN A 105 5.19 -25.81 15.72
N GLY A 106 5.79 -24.88 16.47
CA GLY A 106 6.68 -25.16 17.60
C GLY A 106 8.09 -25.61 17.21
N PHE A 107 8.52 -25.33 15.95
CA PHE A 107 9.88 -25.66 15.51
C PHE A 107 10.92 -24.65 15.98
N LEU A 108 10.54 -23.40 16.20
CA LEU A 108 11.39 -22.32 16.67
C LEU A 108 10.56 -21.27 17.40
N SER A 109 11.25 -20.37 18.12
CA SER A 109 10.69 -19.08 18.56
C SER A 109 11.51 -17.96 17.94
N ILE A 110 10.86 -16.85 17.54
CA ILE A 110 11.62 -15.70 17.04
C ILE A 110 12.49 -15.04 18.12
N GLU A 111 12.28 -15.37 19.39
CA GLU A 111 13.14 -14.95 20.51
C GLU A 111 14.37 -15.84 20.70
N ASP A 112 14.42 -17.00 20.02
CA ASP A 112 15.59 -17.86 20.06
C ASP A 112 16.78 -17.15 19.41
N THR A 113 17.99 -17.46 19.91
CA THR A 113 19.20 -16.95 19.27
C THR A 113 19.43 -17.66 17.94
N SER A 114 19.93 -16.93 16.95
CA SER A 114 20.23 -17.54 15.65
C SER A 114 21.28 -18.65 15.76
N SER A 115 22.15 -18.56 16.75
CA SER A 115 23.19 -19.57 17.03
C SER A 115 22.64 -20.93 17.44
N GLU A 116 21.40 -21.01 17.97
CA GLU A 116 20.77 -22.30 18.30
C GLU A 116 20.58 -23.17 17.04
N TYR A 117 20.41 -22.54 15.89
CA TYR A 117 20.18 -23.23 14.61
C TYR A 117 21.41 -23.18 13.69
N LEU A 118 22.13 -22.06 13.66
CA LEU A 118 23.30 -21.89 12.78
C LEU A 118 24.60 -22.44 13.39
N GLY A 119 24.59 -22.75 14.69
CA GLY A 119 25.78 -23.09 15.45
C GLY A 119 26.62 -21.86 15.81
N GLN A 120 27.59 -22.01 16.70
CA GLN A 120 28.50 -20.92 17.05
C GLN A 120 29.49 -20.63 15.92
N GLY A 121 29.89 -19.36 15.76
CA GLY A 121 30.84 -18.92 14.77
C GLY A 121 30.21 -18.70 13.35
N TRP A 122 28.90 -18.58 13.29
CA TRP A 122 28.23 -18.19 12.04
C TRP A 122 28.49 -16.71 11.66
N THR A 123 29.01 -15.92 12.63
CA THR A 123 29.53 -14.58 12.42
C THR A 123 31.01 -14.50 12.82
N SER A 124 31.67 -13.37 12.59
CA SER A 124 32.99 -13.04 13.17
C SER A 124 32.90 -12.19 14.44
N CYS A 125 31.72 -12.11 15.04
CA CYS A 125 31.49 -11.49 16.34
C CYS A 125 32.11 -12.34 17.46
N THR A 126 32.30 -11.76 18.67
CA THR A 126 32.57 -12.61 19.84
C THR A 126 31.37 -13.48 20.16
N PRO A 127 31.55 -14.64 20.85
CA PRO A 127 30.41 -15.48 21.23
C PRO A 127 29.32 -14.72 22.00
N GLU A 128 29.70 -13.82 22.89
CA GLU A 128 28.77 -13.02 23.70
C GLU A 128 27.99 -11.98 22.85
N GLN A 129 28.54 -11.53 21.72
CA GLN A 129 27.85 -10.65 20.77
C GLN A 129 26.92 -11.47 19.88
N GLU A 130 27.40 -12.60 19.37
CA GLU A 130 26.65 -13.47 18.48
C GLU A 130 25.39 -14.05 19.15
N GLU A 131 25.50 -14.47 20.42
CA GLU A 131 24.38 -15.01 21.22
C GLU A 131 23.26 -13.99 21.46
N LYS A 132 23.49 -12.71 21.26
CA LYS A 132 22.45 -11.67 21.38
C LYS A 132 21.60 -11.53 20.11
N ILE A 133 22.04 -12.09 18.99
CA ILE A 133 21.35 -11.95 17.71
C ILE A 133 20.22 -12.99 17.65
N THR A 134 18.98 -12.54 17.73
CA THR A 134 17.80 -13.40 17.65
C THR A 134 17.24 -13.46 16.22
N ILE A 135 16.39 -14.44 15.96
CA ILE A 135 15.62 -14.55 14.72
C ILE A 135 14.78 -13.28 14.52
N ARG A 136 14.22 -12.72 15.60
CA ARG A 136 13.49 -11.42 15.56
C ARG A 136 14.38 -10.30 15.01
N ASN A 137 15.65 -10.24 15.40
CA ASN A 137 16.58 -9.21 14.90
C ASN A 137 16.81 -9.34 13.39
N GLN A 138 16.87 -10.57 12.86
CA GLN A 138 16.99 -10.81 11.42
C GLN A 138 15.69 -10.41 10.68
N LEU A 139 14.52 -10.76 11.21
CA LEU A 139 13.22 -10.39 10.67
C LEU A 139 12.99 -8.86 10.68
N SER A 140 13.49 -8.17 11.69
CA SER A 140 13.34 -6.73 11.89
C SER A 140 14.43 -5.89 11.23
N MET A 141 15.43 -6.53 10.60
CA MET A 141 16.59 -5.86 10.00
C MET A 141 17.39 -5.00 11.00
N ASN A 142 17.59 -5.51 12.21
CA ASN A 142 18.34 -4.83 13.27
C ASN A 142 19.31 -5.76 14.03
N SER A 143 19.93 -6.68 13.29
CA SER A 143 20.89 -7.64 13.85
C SER A 143 22.15 -7.01 14.46
N GLY A 144 22.45 -5.76 14.12
CA GLY A 144 23.68 -5.08 14.58
C GLY A 144 24.94 -5.46 13.82
N LEU A 145 24.83 -6.31 12.78
CA LEU A 145 25.94 -6.66 11.91
C LEU A 145 26.28 -5.54 10.93
N ASP A 146 27.56 -5.44 10.55
CA ASP A 146 28.08 -4.34 9.71
C ASP A 146 27.56 -4.42 8.28
N ASP A 147 26.76 -3.41 7.90
CA ASP A 147 26.23 -3.19 6.56
C ASP A 147 26.97 -2.11 5.77
N GLN A 148 28.11 -1.63 6.27
CA GLN A 148 28.85 -0.52 5.66
C GLN A 148 29.99 -0.99 4.78
N GLN A 149 30.42 -2.23 4.91
CA GLN A 149 31.60 -2.75 4.24
C GLN A 149 31.32 -4.05 3.48
N GLY A 150 32.05 -4.23 2.38
CA GLY A 150 32.06 -5.46 1.63
C GLY A 150 30.77 -5.76 0.84
N ASN A 151 30.51 -7.04 0.65
CA ASN A 151 29.34 -7.52 -0.06
C ASN A 151 28.20 -7.80 0.94
N LEU A 152 27.17 -7.00 0.93
CA LEU A 152 26.00 -7.11 1.83
C LEU A 152 25.19 -8.41 1.66
N ASP A 153 25.45 -9.16 0.62
CA ASP A 153 24.83 -10.46 0.38
C ASP A 153 25.66 -11.62 0.94
N CYS A 154 26.94 -11.39 1.29
CA CYS A 154 27.87 -12.43 1.70
C CYS A 154 27.48 -13.04 3.07
N THR A 155 27.08 -14.30 3.05
CA THR A 155 26.65 -15.07 4.25
C THR A 155 27.81 -15.81 4.96
N LEU A 156 29.06 -15.67 4.50
CA LEU A 156 30.20 -16.24 5.18
C LEU A 156 30.47 -15.50 6.50
N SER A 157 30.88 -16.21 7.53
CA SER A 157 31.15 -15.62 8.86
C SER A 157 32.14 -14.43 8.80
N SER A 158 33.15 -14.50 7.93
CA SER A 158 34.12 -13.41 7.73
C SER A 158 33.51 -12.10 7.20
N CYS A 159 32.33 -12.15 6.58
CA CYS A 159 31.62 -10.97 6.11
C CYS A 159 30.67 -10.38 7.18
N LEU A 160 30.33 -11.17 8.20
CA LEU A 160 29.33 -10.83 9.20
C LEU A 160 30.02 -10.31 10.47
N GLN A 161 30.41 -9.04 10.43
CA GLN A 161 31.16 -8.39 11.50
C GLN A 161 30.22 -7.62 12.44
N TYR A 162 30.64 -7.46 13.70
CA TYR A 162 29.92 -6.65 14.66
C TYR A 162 30.06 -5.16 14.36
N LEU A 163 28.94 -4.43 14.39
CA LEU A 163 28.93 -2.97 14.29
C LEU A 163 28.26 -2.32 15.51
N SER A 164 27.14 -2.87 15.96
CA SER A 164 26.35 -2.31 17.06
C SER A 164 25.60 -3.41 17.82
N GLU A 165 25.09 -3.12 19.02
CA GLU A 165 24.22 -4.05 19.73
C GLU A 165 22.95 -4.36 18.91
N PRO A 166 22.54 -5.64 18.83
CA PRO A 166 21.28 -6.01 18.18
C PRO A 166 20.11 -5.21 18.73
N GLY A 167 19.22 -4.80 17.85
CA GLY A 167 18.06 -3.95 18.20
C GLY A 167 18.34 -2.44 18.23
N THR A 168 19.59 -1.99 18.17
CA THR A 168 19.92 -0.54 18.32
C THR A 168 20.11 0.20 17.00
N ARG A 169 20.23 -0.52 15.88
CA ARG A 169 20.45 0.06 14.56
C ARG A 169 19.66 -0.71 13.50
N TRP A 170 18.80 -0.01 12.77
CA TRP A 170 18.11 -0.59 11.62
C TRP A 170 19.01 -0.54 10.40
N SER A 171 19.12 -1.65 9.68
CA SER A 171 19.95 -1.75 8.50
C SER A 171 19.39 -2.81 7.55
N TYR A 172 19.09 -2.41 6.31
CA TYR A 172 18.62 -3.35 5.28
C TYR A 172 19.79 -4.20 4.78
N HIS A 173 20.11 -5.26 5.55
CA HIS A 173 21.23 -6.13 5.34
C HIS A 173 20.77 -7.50 4.83
N ASN A 174 21.15 -7.88 3.61
CA ASN A 174 20.67 -9.10 2.98
C ASN A 174 21.22 -10.37 3.65
N ALA A 175 22.49 -10.40 4.04
CA ALA A 175 23.12 -11.61 4.52
C ALA A 175 22.47 -12.20 5.79
N PRO A 176 22.22 -11.43 6.87
CA PRO A 176 21.53 -11.97 8.04
C PRO A 176 20.12 -12.48 7.70
N TYR A 177 19.39 -11.76 6.81
CA TYR A 177 18.09 -12.21 6.34
C TYR A 177 18.20 -13.57 5.62
N THR A 178 19.16 -13.72 4.70
CA THR A 178 19.30 -14.94 3.89
C THR A 178 19.57 -16.16 4.77
N LEU A 179 20.27 -15.96 5.88
CA LEU A 179 20.52 -17.04 6.85
C LEU A 179 19.27 -17.55 7.59
N LEU A 180 18.15 -16.80 7.55
CA LEU A 180 16.87 -17.34 8.04
C LEU A 180 16.43 -18.59 7.27
N ASP A 181 16.83 -18.75 6.02
CA ASP A 181 16.53 -19.95 5.24
C ASP A 181 17.23 -21.18 5.84
N GLN A 182 18.49 -21.03 6.29
CA GLN A 182 19.21 -22.08 6.98
C GLN A 182 18.62 -22.32 8.38
N VAL A 183 18.28 -21.25 9.12
CA VAL A 183 17.56 -21.39 10.41
C VAL A 183 16.28 -22.22 10.24
N MET A 184 15.50 -21.95 9.20
CA MET A 184 14.28 -22.70 8.89
C MET A 184 14.56 -24.18 8.60
N ILE A 185 15.61 -24.47 7.83
CA ILE A 185 15.98 -25.86 7.49
C ILE A 185 16.41 -26.61 8.75
N GLU A 186 17.26 -26.01 9.59
CA GLU A 186 17.74 -26.65 10.82
C GLU A 186 16.62 -26.82 11.86
N ALA A 187 15.75 -25.83 12.00
CA ALA A 187 14.62 -25.89 12.93
C ALA A 187 13.60 -26.95 12.53
N THR A 188 13.22 -26.99 11.26
CA THR A 188 12.13 -27.87 10.78
C THR A 188 12.60 -29.26 10.37
N GLY A 189 13.89 -29.44 10.10
CA GLY A 189 14.46 -30.67 9.56
C GLY A 189 14.08 -30.97 8.11
N VAL A 190 13.47 -30.01 7.38
CA VAL A 190 13.06 -30.21 5.98
C VAL A 190 13.60 -29.09 5.08
N PRO A 191 13.90 -29.40 3.80
CA PRO A 191 14.29 -28.38 2.84
C PRO A 191 13.21 -27.30 2.71
N LEU A 192 13.61 -26.03 2.59
CA LEU A 192 12.71 -24.88 2.53
C LEU A 192 11.62 -25.01 1.45
N ASN A 193 11.96 -25.50 0.26
CA ASN A 193 10.99 -25.73 -0.80
C ASN A 193 9.92 -26.77 -0.45
N ASN A 194 10.27 -27.78 0.37
CA ASN A 194 9.31 -28.75 0.86
C ASN A 194 8.39 -28.12 1.92
N PHE A 195 8.92 -27.24 2.75
CA PHE A 195 8.13 -26.50 3.74
C PHE A 195 7.11 -25.57 3.04
N VAL A 196 7.52 -24.86 1.98
CA VAL A 196 6.62 -24.07 1.12
C VAL A 196 5.54 -24.95 0.51
N PHE A 197 5.92 -26.08 -0.06
CA PHE A 197 4.98 -26.99 -0.70
C PHE A 197 3.90 -27.49 0.27
N SER A 198 4.32 -27.98 1.42
CA SER A 198 3.40 -28.57 2.40
C SER A 198 2.48 -27.55 3.06
N ASN A 199 2.96 -26.34 3.32
CA ASN A 199 2.21 -25.34 4.07
C ASN A 199 1.42 -24.36 3.15
N LEU A 200 1.87 -24.09 1.93
CA LEU A 200 1.26 -23.07 1.07
C LEU A 200 0.73 -23.62 -0.25
N SER A 201 1.50 -24.50 -0.91
CA SER A 201 1.10 -24.95 -2.26
C SER A 201 -0.09 -25.88 -2.22
N GLN A 202 -0.15 -26.79 -1.26
CA GLN A 202 -1.22 -27.78 -1.14
C GLN A 202 -2.57 -27.16 -0.77
N THR A 203 -2.59 -26.07 -0.02
CA THR A 203 -3.83 -25.43 0.46
C THR A 203 -4.20 -24.22 -0.41
N ALA A 204 -3.30 -23.27 -0.57
CA ALA A 204 -3.59 -22.02 -1.26
C ALA A 204 -3.16 -22.00 -2.74
N GLY A 205 -2.50 -23.05 -3.24
CA GLY A 205 -1.96 -23.08 -4.60
C GLY A 205 -0.84 -22.04 -4.81
N ILE A 206 -0.18 -21.58 -3.74
CA ILE A 206 1.00 -20.71 -3.81
C ILE A 206 2.19 -21.59 -4.15
N SER A 207 2.54 -21.65 -5.43
CA SER A 207 3.60 -22.51 -5.94
C SER A 207 4.77 -21.69 -6.45
N GLY A 208 5.96 -22.18 -6.21
CA GLY A 208 7.22 -21.59 -6.63
C GLY A 208 8.39 -22.35 -6.04
N VAL A 209 9.59 -21.84 -6.26
CA VAL A 209 10.82 -22.49 -5.82
C VAL A 209 11.85 -21.44 -5.40
N TYR A 210 12.49 -21.67 -4.27
CA TYR A 210 13.72 -20.98 -3.91
C TYR A 210 14.89 -21.57 -4.69
N LEU A 211 15.65 -20.71 -5.34
CA LEU A 211 16.88 -21.07 -6.06
C LEU A 211 18.04 -20.23 -5.51
N GLN A 212 19.16 -20.92 -5.25
CA GLN A 212 20.40 -20.26 -4.85
C GLN A 212 20.96 -19.46 -6.01
N ILE A 213 21.17 -18.16 -5.80
CA ILE A 213 21.84 -17.26 -6.74
C ILE A 213 22.95 -16.54 -5.97
N GLU A 214 24.19 -16.95 -6.19
CA GLU A 214 25.35 -16.53 -5.39
C GLU A 214 25.08 -16.79 -3.89
N TYR A 215 25.07 -15.75 -3.08
CA TYR A 215 24.76 -15.86 -1.65
C TYR A 215 23.25 -15.85 -1.35
N ASN A 216 22.42 -15.32 -2.27
CA ASN A 216 21.00 -15.16 -2.03
C ASN A 216 20.21 -16.41 -2.41
N ASN A 217 19.17 -16.68 -1.65
CA ASN A 217 18.16 -17.67 -1.98
C ASN A 217 16.90 -16.94 -2.44
N VAL A 218 16.62 -17.00 -3.75
CA VAL A 218 15.62 -16.17 -4.41
C VAL A 218 14.41 -17.00 -4.79
N PHE A 219 13.22 -16.56 -4.41
CA PHE A 219 11.98 -17.22 -4.77
C PHE A 219 11.56 -16.90 -6.20
N PHE A 220 11.20 -17.92 -6.97
CA PHE A 220 10.69 -17.84 -8.33
C PHE A 220 9.29 -18.40 -8.39
N SER A 221 8.37 -17.70 -9.04
CA SER A 221 7.01 -18.19 -9.26
C SER A 221 6.34 -17.51 -10.45
N LYS A 222 5.13 -17.98 -10.80
CA LYS A 222 4.22 -17.26 -11.68
C LYS A 222 3.64 -16.03 -10.95
N ALA A 223 3.21 -15.00 -11.70
CA ALA A 223 2.60 -13.79 -11.14
C ALA A 223 1.33 -14.11 -10.33
N ARG A 224 0.51 -15.05 -10.79
CA ARG A 224 -0.69 -15.49 -10.04
C ARG A 224 -0.35 -16.13 -8.70
N SER A 225 0.82 -16.77 -8.56
CA SER A 225 1.29 -17.31 -7.28
C SER A 225 1.60 -16.19 -6.28
N MET A 226 2.24 -15.12 -6.74
CA MET A 226 2.48 -13.92 -5.92
C MET A 226 1.15 -13.25 -5.53
N ALA A 227 0.17 -13.21 -6.45
CA ALA A 227 -1.16 -12.67 -6.15
C ALA A 227 -1.93 -13.50 -5.11
N ARG A 228 -1.79 -14.84 -5.14
CA ARG A 228 -2.33 -15.74 -4.10
C ARG A 228 -1.70 -15.47 -2.73
N PHE A 229 -0.39 -15.25 -2.70
CA PHE A 229 0.29 -14.89 -1.45
C PHE A 229 -0.22 -13.55 -0.90
N GLY A 230 -0.36 -12.53 -1.75
CA GLY A 230 -0.97 -11.27 -1.36
C GLY A 230 -2.40 -11.43 -0.83
N LEU A 231 -3.22 -12.27 -1.47
CA LEU A 231 -4.59 -12.56 -1.05
C LEU A 231 -4.63 -13.31 0.30
N LEU A 232 -3.73 -14.26 0.51
CA LEU A 232 -3.57 -14.95 1.79
C LEU A 232 -3.24 -13.95 2.92
N CYS A 233 -2.31 -13.03 2.65
CA CYS A 233 -1.94 -11.99 3.60
C CYS A 233 -3.07 -10.95 3.80
N GLN A 234 -3.83 -10.61 2.76
CA GLN A 234 -5.01 -9.75 2.88
C GLN A 234 -6.03 -10.31 3.88
N ASN A 235 -6.16 -11.63 3.93
CA ASN A 235 -7.07 -12.31 4.83
C ASN A 235 -6.33 -12.95 6.04
N LYS A 236 -5.26 -12.32 6.48
CA LYS A 236 -4.53 -12.66 7.71
C LYS A 236 -4.19 -14.16 7.87
N GLY A 237 -3.75 -14.79 6.78
CA GLY A 237 -3.36 -16.19 6.79
C GLY A 237 -4.53 -17.19 6.65
N VAL A 238 -5.75 -16.72 6.38
CA VAL A 238 -6.90 -17.58 6.10
C VAL A 238 -7.09 -17.71 4.59
N TRP A 239 -7.27 -18.95 4.12
CA TRP A 239 -7.57 -19.28 2.74
C TRP A 239 -8.88 -20.05 2.64
N ASN A 240 -9.95 -19.38 2.22
CA ASN A 240 -11.31 -19.94 2.19
C ASN A 240 -11.76 -20.42 3.57
N GLN A 241 -11.87 -21.73 3.78
CA GLN A 241 -12.26 -22.32 5.07
C GLN A 241 -11.06 -22.80 5.89
N ASP A 242 -9.87 -22.78 5.29
CA ASP A 242 -8.64 -23.25 5.91
C ASP A 242 -7.85 -22.09 6.52
N THR A 243 -7.52 -22.17 7.79
CA THR A 243 -6.56 -21.25 8.42
C THR A 243 -5.18 -21.82 8.26
N ILE A 244 -4.34 -21.15 7.46
CA ILE A 244 -2.94 -21.55 7.25
C ILE A 244 -2.06 -21.01 8.36
N MET A 245 -2.32 -19.78 8.83
CA MET A 245 -1.63 -19.17 9.98
C MET A 245 -2.66 -18.85 11.06
N HIS A 246 -2.60 -19.59 12.19
CA HIS A 246 -3.50 -19.39 13.33
C HIS A 246 -2.93 -18.35 14.31
N ASP A 247 -1.61 -18.18 14.35
CA ASP A 247 -0.95 -17.18 15.19
C ASP A 247 -1.21 -15.76 14.64
N GLN A 248 -2.40 -15.24 14.98
CA GLN A 248 -2.81 -13.90 14.58
C GLN A 248 -1.96 -12.82 15.27
N GLN A 249 -1.35 -13.11 16.42
CA GLN A 249 -0.46 -12.19 17.10
C GLN A 249 0.84 -12.02 16.28
N PHE A 250 1.40 -13.11 15.79
CA PHE A 250 2.57 -13.07 14.91
C PHE A 250 2.22 -12.35 13.60
N PHE A 251 1.06 -12.68 12.99
CA PHE A 251 0.64 -12.03 11.75
C PHE A 251 0.53 -10.51 11.92
N ASP A 252 -0.16 -10.06 12.98
CA ASP A 252 -0.32 -8.63 13.26
C ASP A 252 1.05 -7.98 13.54
N ALA A 253 1.96 -8.62 14.28
CA ALA A 253 3.32 -8.12 14.49
C ALA A 253 4.14 -8.05 13.18
N MET A 254 3.93 -8.98 12.26
CA MET A 254 4.61 -9.04 10.97
C MET A 254 4.29 -7.83 10.08
N VAL A 255 3.03 -7.37 10.08
CA VAL A 255 2.54 -6.27 9.24
C VAL A 255 2.32 -4.97 10.00
N ASN A 256 2.93 -4.81 11.17
CA ASN A 256 3.00 -3.58 11.93
C ASN A 256 4.47 -3.25 12.28
N PRO A 257 4.79 -2.01 12.74
CA PRO A 257 6.16 -1.65 13.09
C PRO A 257 6.80 -2.65 14.07
N SER A 258 7.90 -3.27 13.66
CA SER A 258 8.59 -4.29 14.47
C SER A 258 9.57 -3.69 15.48
N GLN A 259 9.89 -2.42 15.35
CA GLN A 259 10.85 -1.66 16.16
C GLN A 259 10.66 -0.14 15.92
N ASP A 260 11.26 0.71 16.76
CA ASP A 260 11.07 2.17 16.72
C ASP A 260 12.06 2.91 15.81
N LEU A 261 13.07 2.24 15.26
CA LEU A 261 14.12 2.84 14.44
C LEU A 261 13.62 3.20 13.03
N ASN A 262 12.90 2.28 12.39
CA ASN A 262 12.23 2.46 11.11
C ASN A 262 10.77 2.01 11.21
N LYS A 263 9.88 2.94 11.50
CA LYS A 263 8.45 2.63 11.70
C LYS A 263 7.75 2.06 10.45
N SER A 264 8.30 2.32 9.27
CA SER A 264 7.81 1.75 8.00
C SER A 264 8.33 0.35 7.70
N TYR A 265 8.75 -0.43 8.75
CA TYR A 265 9.24 -1.79 8.57
C TYR A 265 8.73 -2.75 9.66
N GLY A 266 8.05 -3.81 9.21
CA GLY A 266 7.60 -4.92 10.03
C GLY A 266 8.59 -6.08 10.01
N TYR A 267 8.11 -7.33 10.10
CA TYR A 267 8.95 -8.50 9.86
C TYR A 267 9.08 -8.73 8.35
N LEU A 268 10.12 -8.13 7.76
CA LEU A 268 10.44 -8.20 6.33
C LEU A 268 9.32 -7.68 5.40
N TRP A 269 8.45 -6.82 5.91
CA TRP A 269 7.43 -6.11 5.17
C TRP A 269 7.65 -4.60 5.23
N TRP A 270 7.46 -3.92 4.12
CA TRP A 270 7.40 -2.45 4.03
C TRP A 270 5.99 -1.99 4.37
N LEU A 271 5.88 -1.02 5.28
CA LEU A 271 4.62 -0.52 5.81
C LEU A 271 4.39 0.91 5.36
N ASN A 272 3.17 1.19 4.89
CA ASN A 272 2.73 2.55 4.61
C ASN A 272 2.02 3.17 5.83
N GLY A 273 1.57 4.42 5.73
CA GLY A 273 0.80 5.10 6.76
C GLY A 273 1.58 5.51 8.01
N GLN A 274 2.87 5.24 8.05
CA GLN A 274 3.72 5.64 9.17
C GLN A 274 4.18 7.09 9.03
N GLU A 275 4.54 7.71 10.15
CA GLU A 275 5.01 9.10 10.20
C GLU A 275 6.41 9.31 9.65
N SER A 276 7.18 8.22 9.50
CA SER A 276 8.54 8.25 9.02
C SER A 276 8.99 6.91 8.46
N PHE A 277 10.04 6.93 7.64
CA PHE A 277 10.67 5.75 7.07
C PHE A 277 12.17 5.91 6.93
N MET A 278 12.88 4.77 6.82
CA MET A 278 14.28 4.71 6.39
C MET A 278 14.38 3.90 5.10
N LEU A 279 15.42 4.14 4.33
CA LEU A 279 15.71 3.43 3.08
C LEU A 279 17.03 2.64 3.18
N PRO A 280 17.19 1.56 2.39
CA PRO A 280 18.43 0.80 2.34
C PRO A 280 19.65 1.68 2.04
N GLY A 281 20.73 1.47 2.79
CA GLY A 281 21.97 2.22 2.65
C GLY A 281 21.98 3.60 3.32
N PHE A 282 20.89 4.02 3.96
CA PHE A 282 20.78 5.29 4.67
C PHE A 282 20.44 5.09 6.13
N GLN A 283 21.09 5.89 7.01
CA GLN A 283 20.71 6.00 8.43
C GLN A 283 19.82 7.22 8.71
N THR A 284 19.41 7.92 7.66
CA THR A 284 18.51 9.06 7.76
C THR A 284 17.07 8.58 7.90
N VAL A 285 16.36 9.14 8.88
CA VAL A 285 14.92 8.99 9.02
C VAL A 285 14.25 10.09 8.19
N PHE A 286 13.49 9.68 7.19
CA PHE A 286 12.72 10.58 6.33
C PHE A 286 11.32 10.76 6.91
N PRO A 287 10.80 11.99 7.00
CA PRO A 287 9.44 12.23 7.48
C PRO A 287 8.38 11.87 6.43
N GLY A 288 7.21 11.46 6.89
CA GLY A 288 6.04 11.15 6.06
C GLY A 288 5.91 9.69 5.68
N MET A 289 4.89 9.40 4.89
CA MET A 289 4.58 8.05 4.44
C MET A 289 5.53 7.58 3.34
N LEU A 290 5.85 6.28 3.35
CA LEU A 290 6.69 5.64 2.34
C LEU A 290 6.10 5.77 0.91
N MET A 291 4.79 5.68 0.78
CA MET A 291 4.02 5.80 -0.47
C MET A 291 2.81 6.73 -0.23
N PRO A 292 2.96 8.06 -0.39
CA PRO A 292 1.92 9.03 0.00
C PRO A 292 0.63 8.95 -0.82
N ASP A 293 0.66 8.41 -2.05
CA ASP A 293 -0.53 8.23 -2.89
C ASP A 293 -1.21 6.85 -2.67
N ALA A 294 -0.63 5.96 -1.85
CA ALA A 294 -1.20 4.66 -1.50
C ALA A 294 -2.09 4.75 -0.24
N PRO A 295 -3.05 3.83 -0.04
CA PRO A 295 -3.77 3.72 1.22
C PRO A 295 -2.82 3.58 2.41
N ALA A 296 -3.18 4.17 3.55
CA ALA A 296 -2.33 4.17 4.74
C ALA A 296 -2.07 2.75 5.30
N ASP A 297 -2.99 1.83 5.10
CA ASP A 297 -2.90 0.45 5.59
C ASP A 297 -2.15 -0.51 4.66
N VAL A 298 -1.52 0.02 3.60
CA VAL A 298 -0.75 -0.83 2.67
C VAL A 298 0.49 -1.39 3.35
N PHE A 299 0.65 -2.71 3.26
CA PHE A 299 1.90 -3.38 3.52
C PHE A 299 2.39 -4.09 2.26
N SER A 300 3.70 -4.13 2.06
CA SER A 300 4.27 -4.50 0.76
C SER A 300 5.55 -5.32 0.87
N GLY A 301 5.64 -6.39 0.08
CA GLY A 301 6.91 -6.98 -0.30
C GLY A 301 7.45 -6.24 -1.52
N ILE A 302 8.57 -5.55 -1.41
CA ILE A 302 9.20 -4.79 -2.50
C ILE A 302 10.62 -5.28 -2.73
N GLY A 303 10.98 -5.55 -3.97
CA GLY A 303 12.28 -6.05 -4.36
C GLY A 303 12.93 -5.27 -5.50
N LYS A 304 14.20 -5.58 -5.74
CA LYS A 304 15.00 -5.04 -6.86
C LYS A 304 14.20 -5.14 -8.16
N ASN A 305 14.35 -4.14 -9.02
CA ASN A 305 13.64 -4.02 -10.29
C ASN A 305 12.12 -3.92 -10.13
N VAL A 306 11.66 -3.47 -8.95
CA VAL A 306 10.25 -3.27 -8.61
C VAL A 306 9.41 -4.56 -8.69
N GLN A 307 9.99 -5.71 -8.34
CA GLN A 307 9.14 -6.86 -8.04
C GLN A 307 8.34 -6.51 -6.80
N CYS A 308 7.01 -6.54 -6.86
CA CYS A 308 6.22 -6.18 -5.68
C CYS A 308 4.90 -6.94 -5.56
N VAL A 309 4.54 -7.22 -4.32
CA VAL A 309 3.21 -7.57 -3.88
C VAL A 309 2.79 -6.55 -2.82
N MET A 310 1.67 -5.88 -3.05
CA MET A 310 1.14 -4.83 -2.20
C MET A 310 -0.29 -5.17 -1.79
N VAL A 311 -0.59 -5.04 -0.53
CA VAL A 311 -1.87 -5.45 0.06
C VAL A 311 -2.47 -4.27 0.81
N SER A 312 -3.72 -3.92 0.52
CA SER A 312 -4.49 -2.94 1.26
C SER A 312 -5.79 -3.58 1.79
N PRO A 313 -5.82 -3.94 3.07
CA PRO A 313 -7.01 -4.55 3.67
C PRO A 313 -8.24 -3.66 3.59
N SER A 314 -8.12 -2.35 3.82
CA SER A 314 -9.27 -1.43 3.82
C SER A 314 -9.91 -1.28 2.45
N THR A 315 -9.14 -1.38 1.37
CA THR A 315 -9.67 -1.27 0.00
C THR A 315 -10.01 -2.61 -0.62
N GLY A 316 -9.54 -3.71 -0.05
CA GLY A 316 -9.69 -5.05 -0.62
C GLY A 316 -8.81 -5.28 -1.86
N TYR A 317 -7.83 -4.43 -2.11
CA TYR A 317 -6.92 -4.59 -3.26
C TYR A 317 -5.66 -5.37 -2.90
N VAL A 318 -5.27 -6.26 -3.82
CA VAL A 318 -3.92 -6.83 -3.90
C VAL A 318 -3.34 -6.46 -5.25
N VAL A 319 -2.17 -5.85 -5.25
CA VAL A 319 -1.50 -5.41 -6.48
C VAL A 319 -0.17 -6.14 -6.61
N VAL A 320 0.05 -6.80 -7.74
CA VAL A 320 1.30 -7.49 -8.08
C VAL A 320 1.89 -6.90 -9.34
N ARG A 321 3.17 -6.60 -9.27
CA ARG A 321 3.96 -6.25 -10.45
C ARG A 321 5.22 -7.11 -10.50
N MET A 322 5.47 -7.74 -11.65
CA MET A 322 6.74 -8.36 -12.02
C MET A 322 7.30 -7.67 -13.26
N GLY A 323 8.60 -7.45 -13.32
CA GLY A 323 9.17 -6.78 -14.50
C GLY A 323 10.67 -6.58 -14.44
N ASN A 324 11.19 -5.90 -15.48
CA ASN A 324 12.55 -5.37 -15.54
C ASN A 324 12.61 -4.02 -14.80
N PRO A 325 13.80 -3.50 -14.51
CA PRO A 325 13.93 -2.17 -13.91
C PRO A 325 13.33 -1.12 -14.85
N PRO A 326 12.53 -0.19 -14.34
CA PRO A 326 12.19 1.02 -15.06
C PRO A 326 13.47 1.79 -15.42
N GLU A 327 13.43 2.60 -16.46
CA GLU A 327 14.57 3.39 -16.87
C GLU A 327 15.03 4.34 -15.74
N GLY A 328 16.34 4.39 -15.49
CA GLY A 328 16.94 5.23 -14.45
C GLY A 328 16.76 4.77 -13.00
N VAL A 329 16.08 3.65 -12.75
CA VAL A 329 15.88 3.12 -11.39
C VAL A 329 17.06 2.22 -10.99
N THR A 330 17.81 2.66 -9.99
CA THR A 330 18.98 1.94 -9.44
C THR A 330 18.80 1.55 -7.97
N SER A 331 17.72 1.99 -7.31
CA SER A 331 17.45 1.71 -5.88
C SER A 331 17.19 0.22 -5.64
N LEU A 332 17.71 -0.30 -4.51
CA LEU A 332 17.44 -1.66 -4.05
C LEU A 332 15.95 -1.87 -3.69
N VAL A 333 15.30 -0.83 -3.17
CA VAL A 333 13.86 -0.81 -2.83
C VAL A 333 13.23 0.42 -3.45
N PRO A 334 12.84 0.35 -4.73
CA PRO A 334 12.24 1.48 -5.43
C PRO A 334 10.75 1.60 -5.05
N THR A 335 10.38 2.71 -4.42
CA THR A 335 9.00 2.99 -3.97
C THR A 335 8.21 3.89 -4.92
N ILE A 336 8.89 4.58 -5.85
CA ILE A 336 8.24 5.55 -6.76
C ILE A 336 7.22 4.89 -7.67
N LEU A 337 7.59 3.81 -8.37
CA LEU A 337 6.66 3.11 -9.26
C LEU A 337 5.50 2.44 -8.49
N PRO A 338 5.71 1.75 -7.36
CA PRO A 338 4.64 1.28 -6.50
C PRO A 338 3.66 2.38 -6.08
N ASN A 339 4.15 3.53 -5.64
CA ASN A 339 3.32 4.68 -5.29
C ASN A 339 2.49 5.18 -6.49
N MET A 340 3.11 5.29 -7.67
CA MET A 340 2.42 5.74 -8.87
C MET A 340 1.39 4.72 -9.38
N LEU A 341 1.64 3.41 -9.21
CA LEU A 341 0.63 2.39 -9.50
C LEU A 341 -0.58 2.55 -8.59
N TRP A 342 -0.39 2.75 -7.28
CA TRP A 342 -1.47 3.04 -6.35
C TRP A 342 -2.24 4.30 -6.73
N LYS A 343 -1.55 5.40 -7.02
CA LYS A 343 -2.19 6.65 -7.47
C LYS A 343 -3.12 6.41 -8.66
N LYS A 344 -2.64 5.66 -9.67
CA LYS A 344 -3.43 5.34 -10.86
C LYS A 344 -4.58 4.39 -10.56
N ILE A 345 -4.36 3.34 -9.75
CA ILE A 345 -5.42 2.39 -9.38
C ILE A 345 -6.55 3.08 -8.61
N LEU A 346 -6.23 3.96 -7.65
CA LEU A 346 -7.22 4.72 -6.89
C LEU A 346 -7.93 5.81 -7.72
N SER A 347 -7.43 6.11 -8.92
CA SER A 347 -8.01 7.08 -9.87
C SER A 347 -8.69 6.40 -11.07
N LEU A 348 -8.97 5.10 -10.99
CA LEU A 348 -9.60 4.36 -12.09
C LEU A 348 -11.10 4.65 -12.21
N ASP A 349 -11.75 5.08 -11.14
CA ASP A 349 -13.17 5.36 -11.14
C ASP A 349 -13.51 6.38 -12.22
N CYS A 350 -14.54 6.08 -13.01
CA CYS A 350 -15.13 7.08 -13.83
C CYS A 350 -15.56 8.23 -12.93
N LEU A 351 -14.91 9.36 -13.07
CA LEU A 351 -15.54 10.60 -12.61
C LEU A 351 -16.97 10.50 -13.13
N PRO A 352 -17.99 10.57 -12.26
CA PRO A 352 -19.35 10.50 -12.75
C PRO A 352 -19.46 11.51 -13.89
N THR A 353 -19.62 11.03 -15.13
CA THR A 353 -19.98 11.80 -16.30
C THR A 353 -21.44 12.28 -16.23
N ALA A 354 -22.10 12.03 -15.13
CA ALA A 354 -22.94 12.98 -14.46
C ALA A 354 -21.98 13.99 -13.74
N LEU A 355 -21.40 14.87 -14.52
CA LEU A 355 -22.15 16.13 -14.63
C LEU A 355 -23.63 15.73 -14.74
N LYS A 356 -24.36 15.58 -13.56
CA LYS A 356 -25.55 16.39 -13.50
C LYS A 356 -25.09 17.64 -14.22
N GLN A 357 -25.59 17.89 -15.41
CA GLN A 357 -25.89 19.25 -15.71
C GLN A 357 -26.74 19.68 -14.49
N ASN A 358 -26.06 20.04 -13.41
CA ASN A 358 -26.40 21.24 -12.75
C ASN A 358 -26.36 22.14 -13.98
N GLU A 359 -27.51 22.37 -14.57
CA GLU A 359 -27.68 23.51 -15.37
C GLU A 359 -27.12 24.61 -14.50
N ASN A 360 -25.82 24.92 -14.76
CA ASN A 360 -25.17 26.00 -14.05
C ASN A 360 -26.10 27.14 -14.40
N PRO A 361 -26.85 27.66 -13.44
CA PRO A 361 -27.81 28.69 -13.79
C PRO A 361 -27.01 29.73 -14.56
N LEU A 362 -27.39 29.98 -15.79
CA LEU A 362 -26.68 30.95 -16.61
C LEU A 362 -26.82 32.29 -15.89
N ILE A 363 -25.82 32.59 -15.04
CA ILE A 363 -25.79 33.83 -14.28
C ILE A 363 -24.76 34.72 -14.94
N GLN A 364 -25.21 35.85 -15.45
CA GLN A 364 -24.38 36.87 -16.09
C GLN A 364 -24.61 38.21 -15.41
N ILE A 365 -23.55 38.99 -15.33
CA ILE A 365 -23.61 40.38 -14.89
C ILE A 365 -23.07 41.25 -16.02
N PHE A 366 -23.87 42.21 -16.45
CA PHE A 366 -23.54 43.12 -17.54
C PHE A 366 -24.05 44.54 -17.26
N PRO A 367 -23.45 45.60 -17.88
CA PRO A 367 -22.25 45.52 -18.69
C PRO A 367 -21.03 45.19 -17.85
N ASN A 368 -20.08 44.44 -18.43
CA ASN A 368 -18.83 44.14 -17.76
C ASN A 368 -17.67 44.16 -18.78
N PRO A 369 -16.85 45.22 -18.84
CA PRO A 369 -16.74 46.33 -17.87
C PRO A 369 -18.00 47.24 -17.79
N GLY A 370 -18.24 47.82 -16.62
CA GLY A 370 -19.37 48.72 -16.33
C GLY A 370 -18.97 49.99 -15.61
N THR A 371 -19.89 50.97 -15.60
CA THR A 371 -19.69 52.31 -14.99
C THR A 371 -20.44 52.46 -13.64
N GLY A 372 -20.57 51.37 -12.89
CA GLY A 372 -21.21 51.36 -11.59
C GLY A 372 -22.65 50.85 -11.55
N ARG A 373 -23.34 50.74 -12.68
CA ARG A 373 -24.67 50.13 -12.79
C ARG A 373 -24.57 48.82 -13.55
N TYR A 374 -25.13 47.76 -12.96
CA TYR A 374 -25.03 46.38 -13.44
C TYR A 374 -26.40 45.72 -13.42
N GLN A 375 -26.62 44.83 -14.39
CA GLN A 375 -27.81 43.98 -14.47
C GLN A 375 -27.40 42.53 -14.24
N ILE A 376 -28.22 41.79 -13.50
CA ILE A 376 -28.07 40.34 -13.26
C ILE A 376 -29.08 39.63 -14.19
N GLN A 377 -28.56 38.81 -15.08
CA GLN A 377 -29.37 37.83 -15.81
C GLN A 377 -29.14 36.47 -15.19
N SER A 378 -30.16 35.81 -14.68
CA SER A 378 -30.08 34.49 -14.06
C SER A 378 -31.32 33.66 -14.40
N SER A 379 -31.12 32.39 -14.69
CA SER A 379 -32.19 31.40 -14.85
C SER A 379 -32.80 30.96 -13.51
N LYS A 380 -32.16 31.33 -12.37
CA LYS A 380 -32.57 30.98 -11.03
C LYS A 380 -32.70 32.22 -10.13
N ALA A 381 -33.56 32.15 -9.14
CA ALA A 381 -33.70 33.22 -8.16
C ALA A 381 -32.43 33.39 -7.28
N ILE A 382 -31.87 34.60 -7.26
CA ILE A 382 -30.70 34.94 -6.46
C ILE A 382 -31.14 35.25 -5.03
N ARG A 383 -30.58 34.56 -4.04
CA ARG A 383 -30.82 34.78 -2.63
C ARG A 383 -30.00 35.97 -2.11
N SER A 384 -28.71 36.00 -2.45
CA SER A 384 -27.82 37.08 -2.03
C SER A 384 -26.70 37.33 -3.04
N LEU A 385 -26.19 38.57 -3.05
CA LEU A 385 -25.06 39.04 -3.82
C LEU A 385 -24.06 39.68 -2.85
N GLN A 386 -22.82 39.22 -2.85
CA GLN A 386 -21.70 39.85 -2.13
C GLN A 386 -20.68 40.34 -3.15
N ILE A 387 -20.22 41.55 -3.02
CA ILE A 387 -19.17 42.14 -3.87
C ILE A 387 -17.95 42.40 -2.99
N ALA A 388 -16.82 41.82 -3.34
CA ALA A 388 -15.54 42.00 -2.64
C ALA A 388 -14.50 42.65 -3.57
N ASP A 389 -13.56 43.38 -3.01
CA ASP A 389 -12.37 43.87 -3.69
C ASP A 389 -11.31 42.72 -3.87
N VAL A 390 -10.20 43.06 -4.48
CA VAL A 390 -9.10 42.12 -4.75
C VAL A 390 -8.41 41.59 -3.46
N SER A 391 -8.61 42.23 -2.31
CA SER A 391 -8.12 41.78 -1.00
C SER A 391 -9.09 40.82 -0.32
N GLY A 392 -10.29 40.63 -0.89
CA GLY A 392 -11.37 39.81 -0.32
C GLY A 392 -12.27 40.59 0.66
N LYS A 393 -12.06 41.92 0.84
CA LYS A 393 -12.90 42.74 1.68
C LYS A 393 -14.26 42.97 1.00
N ILE A 394 -15.35 42.64 1.71
CA ILE A 394 -16.70 42.86 1.22
C ILE A 394 -16.97 44.37 1.17
N ILE A 395 -17.34 44.87 0.00
CA ILE A 395 -17.69 46.26 -0.28
C ILE A 395 -19.20 46.46 -0.25
N THR A 396 -19.96 45.47 -0.74
CA THR A 396 -21.42 45.54 -0.83
C THR A 396 -22.00 44.16 -0.62
N GLU A 397 -23.08 44.07 0.14
CA GLU A 397 -23.89 42.86 0.31
C GLU A 397 -25.35 43.23 0.11
N ILE A 398 -26.06 42.45 -0.74
CA ILE A 398 -27.45 42.68 -1.09
C ILE A 398 -28.21 41.36 -0.94
N ASP A 399 -29.18 41.36 -0.03
CA ASP A 399 -30.10 40.24 0.12
C ASP A 399 -31.23 40.39 -0.90
N HIS A 400 -31.58 39.30 -1.57
CA HIS A 400 -32.58 39.25 -2.64
C HIS A 400 -32.40 40.36 -3.68
N PRO A 401 -31.24 40.41 -4.37
CA PRO A 401 -30.97 41.47 -5.33
C PRO A 401 -32.02 41.47 -6.42
N LEU A 402 -32.47 42.67 -6.80
CA LEU A 402 -33.27 42.89 -8.01
C LEU A 402 -32.42 42.61 -9.26
N ALA A 403 -33.06 42.59 -10.43
CA ALA A 403 -32.34 42.38 -11.68
C ALA A 403 -31.27 43.47 -11.96
N GLU A 404 -31.27 44.57 -11.23
CA GLU A 404 -30.28 45.64 -11.34
C GLU A 404 -29.71 45.99 -9.96
N PHE A 405 -28.41 46.34 -9.89
CA PHE A 405 -27.76 46.88 -8.71
C PHE A 405 -26.73 47.93 -9.05
N GLU A 406 -26.43 48.81 -8.11
CA GLU A 406 -25.40 49.85 -8.22
C GLU A 406 -24.19 49.50 -7.33
N LEU A 407 -22.99 49.54 -7.91
CA LEU A 407 -21.73 49.41 -7.17
C LEU A 407 -21.10 50.79 -7.03
N LYS A 408 -21.15 51.35 -5.82
CA LYS A 408 -20.50 52.63 -5.50
C LYS A 408 -19.06 52.38 -4.99
N ALA A 409 -18.16 52.18 -5.94
CA ALA A 409 -16.75 51.91 -5.64
C ALA A 409 -15.85 52.60 -6.68
N SER A 410 -14.57 52.76 -6.39
CA SER A 410 -13.59 53.33 -7.31
C SER A 410 -13.39 52.41 -8.55
N PRO A 411 -12.95 52.93 -9.70
CA PRO A 411 -12.56 52.09 -10.83
C PRO A 411 -11.59 51.00 -10.39
N GLY A 412 -11.83 49.75 -10.83
CA GLY A 412 -11.04 48.61 -10.40
C GLY A 412 -11.68 47.24 -10.69
N ILE A 413 -11.04 46.19 -10.16
CA ILE A 413 -11.53 44.83 -10.28
C ILE A 413 -12.18 44.40 -8.96
N TYR A 414 -13.37 43.84 -9.09
CA TYR A 414 -14.18 43.32 -7.97
C TYR A 414 -14.65 41.90 -8.27
N PHE A 415 -15.06 41.17 -7.26
CA PHE A 415 -15.60 39.80 -7.35
C PHE A 415 -17.02 39.79 -6.81
N ALA A 416 -18.00 39.54 -7.67
CA ALA A 416 -19.39 39.36 -7.29
C ALA A 416 -19.65 37.88 -7.03
N ARG A 417 -19.97 37.53 -5.77
CA ARG A 417 -20.40 36.19 -5.36
C ARG A 417 -21.93 36.19 -5.28
N LEU A 418 -22.54 35.29 -6.05
CA LEU A 418 -24.00 35.15 -6.07
C LEU A 418 -24.38 33.78 -5.48
N PHE A 419 -25.39 33.80 -4.65
CA PHE A 419 -25.97 32.62 -4.03
C PHE A 419 -27.42 32.47 -4.45
N THR A 420 -27.82 31.31 -4.95
CA THR A 420 -29.22 31.04 -5.33
C THR A 420 -30.01 30.46 -4.14
N ASN A 421 -31.32 30.47 -4.23
CA ASN A 421 -32.19 29.85 -3.23
C ASN A 421 -31.99 28.34 -3.14
N GLU A 422 -31.47 27.69 -4.18
CA GLU A 422 -31.23 26.25 -4.28
C GLU A 422 -29.83 25.86 -3.76
N GLY A 423 -29.06 26.83 -3.19
CA GLY A 423 -27.73 26.59 -2.62
C GLY A 423 -26.57 26.61 -3.63
N TYR A 424 -26.83 26.94 -4.91
CA TYR A 424 -25.76 27.14 -5.88
C TYR A 424 -25.01 28.44 -5.60
N GLN A 425 -23.69 28.44 -5.78
CA GLN A 425 -22.81 29.60 -5.62
C GLN A 425 -21.97 29.78 -6.89
N THR A 426 -21.84 31.03 -7.35
CA THR A 426 -20.90 31.40 -8.42
C THR A 426 -20.18 32.68 -8.08
N THR A 427 -19.03 32.92 -8.72
CA THR A 427 -18.25 34.15 -8.56
C THR A 427 -17.96 34.71 -9.97
N ILE A 428 -18.32 35.97 -10.18
CA ILE A 428 -18.11 36.68 -11.44
C ILE A 428 -17.17 37.85 -11.20
N ARG A 429 -16.12 37.95 -12.01
CA ARG A 429 -15.23 39.11 -11.97
C ARG A 429 -15.92 40.29 -12.60
N LEU A 430 -16.03 41.41 -11.90
CA LEU A 430 -16.52 42.71 -12.38
C LEU A 430 -15.35 43.65 -12.64
N MET A 431 -15.44 44.41 -13.71
CA MET A 431 -14.50 45.49 -14.00
C MET A 431 -15.30 46.81 -14.00
N GLN A 432 -14.99 47.67 -13.02
CA GLN A 432 -15.58 49.00 -12.93
C GLN A 432 -14.63 50.02 -13.54
N GLN A 433 -15.16 50.86 -14.45
CA GLN A 433 -14.47 51.96 -15.09
C GLN A 433 -14.77 53.29 -14.42
#